data_275216b26f75d525ad1c2acc84c3ff7d
#
_entry.id   275216b26f75d525ad1c2acc84c3ff7d
#
_cell.length_a   1.000
_cell.length_b   1.000
_cell.length_c   1.000
_cell.angle_alpha   90.00
_cell.angle_beta   90.00
_cell.angle_gamma   90.00
#
_symmetry.space_group_name_H-M   'P 1'
#
loop_
_entity.id
_entity.type
_entity.pdbx_description
1 polymer ?
#
loop_
_entity_poly.entity_id
_entity_poly.type
_entity_poly.pdbx_seq_one_letter_code
_entity_poly.pdbx_strand_id
1 'polypeptide(L)'
;MNRRSVVFYLGVFGAIGALATANGADASARSFVAAIYNAYKGRSGNGIALDTDAALRRYFEPGLAALISKDRKEAADQGEAPTLTGDPFVDAADWNIADFDLALAETGPDKATATVKFDNDQKPTVIVLELLKLKEGWRIADIAWQRESETETLRGLFVQH
;
A
#
# COMPACT_ATOMS: atom_id res chain seq x y z
N MET A 1 79.26 7.41 -5.51
CA MET A 1 78.27 6.61 -6.19
C MET A 1 77.08 6.47 -5.23
N ASN A 2 76.09 7.39 -5.28
CA ASN A 2 74.94 7.38 -4.39
C ASN A 2 73.71 7.00 -5.18
N ARG A 3 73.17 5.81 -4.86
CA ARG A 3 71.87 5.36 -5.38
C ARG A 3 70.80 5.94 -4.50
N ARG A 4 70.00 6.90 -5.01
CA ARG A 4 68.80 7.39 -4.39
C ARG A 4 67.63 6.49 -4.82
N SER A 5 67.11 5.72 -3.86
CA SER A 5 65.86 4.98 -4.04
C SER A 5 64.68 5.95 -3.90
N VAL A 6 63.89 6.06 -4.95
CA VAL A 6 62.63 6.79 -4.96
C VAL A 6 61.55 5.80 -4.56
N VAL A 7 60.91 6.03 -3.41
CA VAL A 7 59.76 5.27 -2.96
C VAL A 7 58.50 5.93 -3.50
N PHE A 8 57.82 5.26 -4.41
CA PHE A 8 56.49 5.66 -4.86
C PHE A 8 55.42 5.21 -3.82
N TYR A 9 54.80 6.18 -3.17
CA TYR A 9 53.59 5.92 -2.42
C TYR A 9 52.42 5.82 -3.39
N LEU A 10 51.88 4.63 -3.58
CA LEU A 10 50.59 4.42 -4.23
C LEU A 10 49.49 4.75 -3.19
N GLY A 11 48.90 5.92 -3.35
CA GLY A 11 47.69 6.28 -2.62
C GLY A 11 46.52 5.48 -3.16
N VAL A 12 46.04 4.49 -2.39
CA VAL A 12 44.76 3.82 -2.63
C VAL A 12 43.66 4.76 -2.18
N PHE A 13 43.04 5.45 -3.12
CA PHE A 13 41.78 6.12 -2.89
C PHE A 13 40.67 5.04 -2.79
N GLY A 14 40.35 4.66 -1.56
CA GLY A 14 39.18 3.87 -1.29
C GLY A 14 37.91 4.72 -1.54
N ALA A 15 37.27 4.49 -2.67
CA ALA A 15 35.90 4.96 -2.87
C ALA A 15 34.99 4.21 -1.92
N ILE A 16 34.69 4.84 -0.77
CA ILE A 16 33.62 4.41 0.09
C ILE A 16 32.32 4.79 -0.66
N GLY A 17 31.85 3.86 -1.49
CA GLY A 17 30.52 3.93 -2.05
C GLY A 17 29.53 3.92 -0.88
N ALA A 18 28.90 5.04 -0.62
CA ALA A 18 27.72 5.10 0.24
C ALA A 18 26.65 4.24 -0.44
N LEU A 19 26.50 3.01 0.00
CA LEU A 19 25.31 2.21 -0.24
C LEU A 19 24.20 2.94 0.49
N ALA A 20 23.47 3.77 -0.23
CA ALA A 20 22.30 4.44 0.27
C ALA A 20 21.33 3.37 0.79
N THR A 21 20.95 3.51 2.02
CA THR A 21 19.97 2.69 2.73
C THR A 21 18.57 2.90 2.13
N ALA A 22 18.32 2.33 0.96
CA ALA A 22 16.98 2.27 0.35
C ALA A 22 16.02 1.34 1.12
N ASN A 23 16.52 0.57 2.10
CA ASN A 23 15.77 -0.50 2.74
C ASN A 23 14.77 -0.05 3.83
N GLY A 24 14.91 1.14 4.39
CA GLY A 24 14.09 1.53 5.55
C GLY A 24 12.64 1.92 5.17
N ALA A 25 12.48 2.71 4.11
CA ALA A 25 11.16 3.17 3.66
C ALA A 25 10.38 2.03 2.98
N ASP A 26 11.06 1.23 2.15
CA ASP A 26 10.46 0.04 1.50
C ASP A 26 10.05 -1.02 2.54
N ALA A 27 10.90 -1.35 3.49
CA ALA A 27 10.56 -2.29 4.55
C ALA A 27 9.37 -1.82 5.38
N SER A 28 9.23 -0.52 5.63
CA SER A 28 8.11 0.05 6.37
C SER A 28 6.81 0.03 5.57
N ALA A 29 6.83 0.39 4.27
CA ALA A 29 5.67 0.29 3.38
C ALA A 29 5.24 -1.17 3.19
N ARG A 30 6.20 -2.07 2.98
CA ARG A 30 5.96 -3.51 2.89
C ARG A 30 5.33 -4.06 4.16
N SER A 31 5.85 -3.69 5.33
CA SER A 31 5.32 -4.14 6.61
C SER A 31 3.91 -3.63 6.85
N PHE A 32 3.61 -2.40 6.46
CA PHE A 32 2.28 -1.82 6.55
C PHE A 32 1.27 -2.61 5.71
N VAL A 33 1.58 -2.87 4.43
CA VAL A 33 0.69 -3.64 3.53
C VAL A 33 0.58 -5.10 3.98
N ALA A 34 1.68 -5.73 4.35
CA ALA A 34 1.68 -7.11 4.82
C ALA A 34 0.83 -7.29 6.09
N ALA A 35 0.83 -6.31 7.00
CA ALA A 35 -0.02 -6.33 8.19
C ALA A 35 -1.51 -6.30 7.84
N ILE A 36 -1.90 -5.52 6.82
CA ILE A 36 -3.28 -5.50 6.31
C ILE A 36 -3.66 -6.89 5.80
N TYR A 37 -2.93 -7.43 4.83
CA TYR A 37 -3.32 -8.69 4.18
C TYR A 37 -3.17 -9.93 5.08
N ASN A 38 -2.30 -9.90 6.07
CA ASN A 38 -2.26 -10.95 7.10
C ASN A 38 -3.55 -11.02 7.91
N ALA A 39 -4.28 -9.91 8.08
CA ALA A 39 -5.57 -9.90 8.74
C ALA A 39 -6.68 -10.56 7.90
N TYR A 40 -6.47 -10.70 6.58
CA TYR A 40 -7.41 -11.33 5.66
C TYR A 40 -7.14 -12.82 5.40
N LYS A 41 -6.05 -13.38 5.93
CA LYS A 41 -5.80 -14.82 5.80
C LYS A 41 -6.88 -15.64 6.48
N GLY A 42 -7.37 -16.65 5.76
CA GLY A 42 -8.47 -17.48 6.19
C GLY A 42 -9.81 -17.06 5.59
N ARG A 43 -10.89 -17.44 6.27
CA ARG A 43 -12.26 -17.13 5.84
C ARG A 43 -12.72 -15.78 6.38
N SER A 44 -13.78 -15.23 5.77
CA SER A 44 -14.51 -14.05 6.24
C SER A 44 -14.79 -14.08 7.76
N GLY A 45 -14.73 -12.90 8.36
CA GLY A 45 -14.86 -12.70 9.81
C GLY A 45 -13.58 -12.16 10.47
N ASN A 46 -12.44 -12.31 9.80
CA ASN A 46 -11.20 -11.56 10.08
C ASN A 46 -11.19 -10.30 9.21
N GLY A 47 -10.01 -9.68 9.00
CA GLY A 47 -9.84 -8.51 8.15
C GLY A 47 -9.82 -7.21 8.95
N ILE A 48 -9.88 -6.10 8.23
CA ILE A 48 -9.76 -4.76 8.81
C ILE A 48 -11.15 -4.14 8.96
N ALA A 49 -11.54 -3.84 10.20
CA ALA A 49 -12.76 -3.07 10.45
C ALA A 49 -12.52 -1.60 10.06
N LEU A 50 -13.33 -1.09 9.14
CA LEU A 50 -13.27 0.28 8.62
C LEU A 50 -14.50 1.10 9.05
N ASP A 51 -15.20 0.72 10.08
CA ASP A 51 -16.49 1.24 10.53
C ASP A 51 -16.43 2.60 11.23
N THR A 52 -15.23 3.03 11.64
CA THR A 52 -15.03 4.31 12.34
C THR A 52 -14.10 5.25 11.56
N ASP A 53 -14.26 6.56 11.75
CA ASP A 53 -13.36 7.58 11.21
C ASP A 53 -11.91 7.40 11.69
N ALA A 54 -11.72 6.90 12.90
CA ALA A 54 -10.39 6.61 13.44
C ALA A 54 -9.73 5.45 12.67
N ALA A 55 -10.49 4.41 12.35
CA ALA A 55 -10.03 3.29 11.54
C ALA A 55 -9.72 3.75 10.10
N LEU A 56 -10.59 4.55 9.50
CA LEU A 56 -10.33 5.12 8.17
C LEU A 56 -9.02 5.92 8.15
N ARG A 57 -8.79 6.82 9.09
CA ARG A 57 -7.55 7.63 9.17
C ARG A 57 -6.29 6.80 9.48
N ARG A 58 -6.44 5.61 10.06
CA ARG A 58 -5.31 4.71 10.31
C ARG A 58 -4.77 4.11 9.02
N TYR A 59 -5.63 3.80 8.06
CA TYR A 59 -5.26 3.09 6.83
C TYR A 59 -5.19 4.00 5.62
N PHE A 60 -6.07 4.98 5.51
CA PHE A 60 -6.18 5.88 4.36
C PHE A 60 -5.58 7.25 4.66
N GLU A 61 -5.07 7.90 3.60
CA GLU A 61 -4.67 9.29 3.70
C GLU A 61 -5.91 10.17 3.98
N PRO A 62 -5.73 11.39 4.57
CA PRO A 62 -6.85 12.18 5.09
C PRO A 62 -7.94 12.48 4.08
N GLY A 63 -7.59 12.77 2.80
CA GLY A 63 -8.56 13.09 1.76
C GLY A 63 -9.42 11.89 1.38
N LEU A 64 -8.83 10.71 1.23
CA LEU A 64 -9.58 9.49 0.94
C LEU A 64 -10.45 9.06 2.13
N ALA A 65 -9.91 9.14 3.35
CA ALA A 65 -10.67 8.86 4.56
C ALA A 65 -11.91 9.77 4.67
N ALA A 66 -11.77 11.06 4.33
CA ALA A 66 -12.87 12.03 4.35
C ALA A 66 -13.93 11.72 3.28
N LEU A 67 -13.53 11.28 2.08
CA LEU A 67 -14.48 10.87 1.02
C LEU A 67 -15.33 9.67 1.48
N ILE A 68 -14.71 8.64 2.04
CA ILE A 68 -15.41 7.45 2.54
C ILE A 68 -16.37 7.81 3.69
N SER A 69 -15.91 8.65 4.64
CA SER A 69 -16.74 9.09 5.77
C SER A 69 -17.95 9.92 5.32
N LYS A 70 -17.73 10.82 4.35
CA LYS A 70 -18.79 11.64 3.77
C LYS A 70 -19.85 10.80 3.06
N ASP A 71 -19.43 9.88 2.19
CA ASP A 71 -20.32 8.97 1.45
C ASP A 71 -21.22 8.17 2.43
N ARG A 72 -20.63 7.58 3.47
CA ARG A 72 -21.38 6.84 4.49
C ARG A 72 -22.41 7.70 5.22
N LYS A 73 -22.03 8.94 5.55
CA LYS A 73 -22.92 9.85 6.24
C LYS A 73 -24.09 10.25 5.34
N GLU A 74 -23.82 10.62 4.10
CA GLU A 74 -24.85 11.01 3.13
C GLU A 74 -25.81 9.85 2.84
N ALA A 75 -25.30 8.64 2.65
CA ALA A 75 -26.11 7.44 2.47
C ALA A 75 -27.01 7.17 3.69
N ALA A 76 -26.48 7.27 4.90
CA ALA A 76 -27.24 7.08 6.13
C ALA A 76 -28.34 8.16 6.30
N ASP A 77 -28.04 9.42 6.01
CA ASP A 77 -29.00 10.53 6.07
C ASP A 77 -30.15 10.36 5.05
N GLN A 78 -29.90 9.67 3.93
CA GLN A 78 -30.87 9.38 2.86
C GLN A 78 -31.57 8.02 3.04
N GLY A 79 -31.12 7.18 3.94
CA GLY A 79 -31.60 5.81 4.11
C GLY A 79 -31.18 4.87 2.97
N GLU A 80 -30.06 5.17 2.32
CA GLU A 80 -29.50 4.43 1.19
C GLU A 80 -28.22 3.65 1.59
N ALA A 81 -27.77 2.75 0.72
CA ALA A 81 -26.48 2.10 0.88
C ALA A 81 -25.35 3.05 0.45
N PRO A 82 -24.18 3.05 1.11
CA PRO A 82 -23.04 3.83 0.67
C PRO A 82 -22.51 3.33 -0.68
N THR A 83 -21.80 4.20 -1.39
CA THR A 83 -21.17 3.85 -2.68
C THR A 83 -20.18 2.71 -2.53
N LEU A 84 -19.37 2.74 -1.46
CA LEU A 84 -18.49 1.63 -1.12
C LEU A 84 -19.25 0.58 -0.28
N THR A 85 -19.72 -0.49 -0.94
CA THR A 85 -20.52 -1.55 -0.30
C THR A 85 -19.70 -2.78 0.11
N GLY A 86 -18.54 -3.02 -0.51
CA GLY A 86 -17.66 -4.16 -0.24
C GLY A 86 -16.44 -3.78 0.59
N ASP A 87 -15.63 -4.79 0.93
CA ASP A 87 -14.33 -4.56 1.55
C ASP A 87 -13.30 -4.19 0.46
N PRO A 88 -12.70 -2.98 0.50
CA PRO A 88 -11.83 -2.49 -0.55
C PRO A 88 -10.51 -3.27 -0.65
N PHE A 89 -10.09 -3.97 0.39
CA PHE A 89 -8.83 -4.73 0.39
C PHE A 89 -8.92 -6.06 -0.32
N VAL A 90 -10.14 -6.58 -0.52
CA VAL A 90 -10.36 -7.88 -1.17
C VAL A 90 -11.31 -7.81 -2.36
N ASP A 91 -11.88 -6.64 -2.66
CA ASP A 91 -12.88 -6.41 -3.73
C ASP A 91 -14.06 -7.40 -3.64
N ALA A 92 -14.51 -7.70 -2.44
CA ALA A 92 -15.57 -8.66 -2.17
C ALA A 92 -16.25 -8.41 -0.82
N ALA A 93 -17.46 -8.95 -0.65
CA ALA A 93 -18.13 -8.99 0.65
C ALA A 93 -17.66 -10.17 1.51
N ASP A 94 -17.28 -11.28 0.85
CA ASP A 94 -16.79 -12.50 1.49
C ASP A 94 -15.46 -12.92 0.89
N TRP A 95 -14.63 -13.60 1.68
CA TRP A 95 -13.33 -14.09 1.24
C TRP A 95 -12.92 -15.40 1.90
N ASN A 96 -12.02 -16.10 1.21
CA ASN A 96 -11.30 -17.26 1.71
C ASN A 96 -9.90 -17.26 1.08
N ILE A 97 -8.95 -16.63 1.76
CA ILE A 97 -7.60 -16.34 1.24
C ILE A 97 -6.59 -17.17 2.04
N ALA A 98 -5.90 -18.09 1.37
CA ALA A 98 -4.88 -18.90 2.02
C ALA A 98 -3.57 -18.12 2.20
N ASP A 99 -3.12 -17.45 1.15
CA ASP A 99 -1.88 -16.66 1.14
C ASP A 99 -1.94 -15.56 0.08
N PHE A 100 -0.95 -14.67 0.07
CA PHE A 100 -0.84 -13.57 -0.87
C PHE A 100 0.61 -13.32 -1.28
N ASP A 101 0.80 -12.84 -2.50
CA ASP A 101 2.06 -12.29 -3.00
C ASP A 101 2.03 -10.76 -2.92
N LEU A 102 3.12 -10.17 -2.45
CA LEU A 102 3.27 -8.72 -2.33
C LEU A 102 4.52 -8.25 -3.09
N ALA A 103 4.31 -7.50 -4.15
CA ALA A 103 5.34 -6.72 -4.83
C ALA A 103 5.23 -5.25 -4.43
N LEU A 104 6.37 -4.58 -4.21
CA LEU A 104 6.43 -3.17 -3.87
C LEU A 104 7.40 -2.45 -4.81
N ALA A 105 7.00 -1.30 -5.32
CA ALA A 105 7.82 -0.38 -6.10
C ALA A 105 7.80 1.01 -5.44
N GLU A 106 8.97 1.55 -5.12
CA GLU A 106 9.09 2.95 -4.71
C GLU A 106 8.92 3.85 -5.94
N THR A 107 8.01 4.81 -5.85
CA THR A 107 7.71 5.77 -6.92
C THR A 107 8.13 7.19 -6.57
N GLY A 108 8.72 7.38 -5.40
CA GLY A 108 9.26 8.64 -4.90
C GLY A 108 9.71 8.49 -3.43
N PRO A 109 10.28 9.54 -2.83
CA PRO A 109 10.81 9.50 -1.45
C PRO A 109 9.74 9.17 -0.41
N ASP A 110 8.51 9.60 -0.65
CA ASP A 110 7.36 9.40 0.25
C ASP A 110 6.20 8.68 -0.45
N LYS A 111 6.48 7.97 -1.56
CA LYS A 111 5.47 7.28 -2.36
C LYS A 111 5.93 5.89 -2.74
N ALA A 112 5.00 4.95 -2.70
CA ALA A 112 5.22 3.60 -3.19
C ALA A 112 3.93 3.04 -3.79
N THR A 113 4.07 2.06 -4.68
CA THR A 113 2.95 1.28 -5.21
C THR A 113 3.13 -0.17 -4.76
N ALA A 114 2.13 -0.72 -4.11
CA ALA A 114 2.09 -2.13 -3.74
C ALA A 114 1.11 -2.88 -4.62
N THR A 115 1.56 -3.97 -5.23
CA THR A 115 0.70 -4.90 -5.95
C THR A 115 0.54 -6.16 -5.12
N VAL A 116 -0.69 -6.48 -4.75
CA VAL A 116 -1.04 -7.66 -3.97
C VAL A 116 -1.85 -8.60 -4.85
N LYS A 117 -1.43 -9.87 -4.87
CA LYS A 117 -2.09 -10.93 -5.63
C LYS A 117 -2.44 -12.06 -4.69
N PHE A 118 -3.65 -12.56 -4.80
CA PHE A 118 -4.15 -13.69 -4.04
C PHE A 118 -5.28 -14.40 -4.79
N ASP A 119 -5.58 -15.61 -4.37
CA ASP A 119 -6.79 -16.30 -4.79
C ASP A 119 -7.86 -16.15 -3.70
N ASN A 120 -9.01 -15.63 -4.08
CA ASN A 120 -10.20 -15.60 -3.25
C ASN A 120 -11.16 -16.69 -3.72
N ASP A 121 -11.28 -17.78 -2.97
CA ASP A 121 -12.06 -18.97 -3.37
C ASP A 121 -11.74 -19.44 -4.80
N GLN A 122 -10.44 -19.58 -5.14
CA GLN A 122 -9.92 -19.98 -6.45
C GLN A 122 -10.13 -18.91 -7.56
N LYS A 123 -10.59 -17.71 -7.21
CA LYS A 123 -10.66 -16.58 -8.13
C LYS A 123 -9.40 -15.72 -7.98
N PRO A 124 -8.52 -15.65 -8.98
CA PRO A 124 -7.37 -14.76 -8.97
C PRO A 124 -7.79 -13.31 -8.82
N THR A 125 -7.22 -12.63 -7.85
CA THR A 125 -7.52 -11.23 -7.53
C THR A 125 -6.22 -10.43 -7.47
N VAL A 126 -6.23 -9.24 -8.06
CA VAL A 126 -5.10 -8.31 -8.06
C VAL A 126 -5.57 -6.95 -7.55
N ILE A 127 -4.96 -6.51 -6.47
CA ILE A 127 -5.20 -5.21 -5.85
C ILE A 127 -3.93 -4.38 -5.95
N VAL A 128 -4.04 -3.14 -6.40
CA VAL A 128 -2.94 -2.19 -6.43
C VAL A 128 -3.21 -1.08 -5.43
N LEU A 129 -2.29 -0.87 -4.49
CA LEU A 129 -2.37 0.16 -3.47
C LEU A 129 -1.37 1.27 -3.81
N GLU A 130 -1.85 2.49 -3.98
CA GLU A 130 -0.99 3.67 -3.98
C GLU A 130 -0.76 4.11 -2.53
N LEU A 131 0.51 4.23 -2.16
CA LEU A 131 0.93 4.52 -0.80
C LEU A 131 1.59 5.89 -0.70
N LEU A 132 1.26 6.61 0.37
CA LEU A 132 1.85 7.89 0.72
C LEU A 132 2.39 7.81 2.16
N LYS A 133 3.64 8.24 2.35
CA LYS A 133 4.25 8.36 3.67
C LYS A 133 3.91 9.71 4.28
N LEU A 134 3.17 9.68 5.35
CA LEU A 134 2.87 10.86 6.17
C LEU A 134 3.76 10.88 7.40
N LYS A 135 3.64 11.92 8.22
CA LYS A 135 4.37 12.05 9.48
C LYS A 135 4.09 10.86 10.44
N GLU A 136 2.85 10.38 10.45
CA GLU A 136 2.39 9.27 11.29
C GLU A 136 2.63 7.89 10.67
N GLY A 137 3.30 7.81 9.51
CA GLY A 137 3.60 6.57 8.80
C GLY A 137 2.87 6.44 7.47
N TRP A 138 2.93 5.25 6.88
CA TRP A 138 2.34 4.97 5.58
C TRP A 138 0.82 4.96 5.62
N ARG A 139 0.21 5.49 4.56
CA ARG A 139 -1.24 5.50 4.32
C ARG A 139 -1.53 5.15 2.88
N ILE A 140 -2.72 4.64 2.63
CA ILE A 140 -3.22 4.33 1.29
C ILE A 140 -3.82 5.62 0.71
N ALA A 141 -3.28 6.05 -0.42
CA ALA A 141 -3.75 7.20 -1.18
C ALA A 141 -4.87 6.83 -2.16
N ASP A 142 -4.81 5.62 -2.74
CA ASP A 142 -5.87 5.03 -3.55
C ASP A 142 -5.75 3.51 -3.58
N ILE A 143 -6.83 2.84 -3.97
CA ILE A 143 -6.87 1.41 -4.26
C ILE A 143 -7.39 1.25 -5.69
N ALA A 144 -6.71 0.44 -6.49
CA ALA A 144 -7.16 0.06 -7.81
C ALA A 144 -7.44 -1.46 -7.85
N TRP A 145 -8.61 -1.82 -8.34
CA TRP A 145 -9.04 -3.19 -8.58
C TRP A 145 -8.85 -3.52 -10.05
N GLN A 146 -8.00 -4.49 -10.34
CA GLN A 146 -7.77 -4.95 -11.70
C GLN A 146 -8.78 -6.04 -12.05
N ARG A 147 -9.80 -5.67 -12.80
CA ARG A 147 -10.82 -6.58 -13.33
C ARG A 147 -10.50 -6.93 -14.79
N GLU A 148 -11.12 -7.98 -15.32
CA GLU A 148 -10.81 -8.50 -16.67
C GLU A 148 -10.90 -7.46 -17.80
N SER A 149 -11.82 -6.51 -17.72
CA SER A 149 -12.08 -5.53 -18.79
C SER A 149 -11.68 -4.09 -18.43
N GLU A 150 -11.48 -3.79 -17.16
CA GLU A 150 -11.24 -2.42 -16.69
C GLU A 150 -10.49 -2.36 -15.35
N THR A 151 -9.91 -1.22 -15.08
CA THR A 151 -9.38 -0.87 -13.77
C THR A 151 -10.30 0.17 -13.14
N GLU A 152 -10.87 -0.16 -12.00
CA GLU A 152 -11.66 0.75 -11.19
C GLU A 152 -10.85 1.19 -9.97
N THR A 153 -11.03 2.42 -9.50
CA THR A 153 -10.32 2.91 -8.31
C THR A 153 -11.29 3.36 -7.22
N LEU A 154 -10.85 3.25 -5.97
CA LEU A 154 -11.64 3.66 -4.83
C LEU A 154 -12.00 5.15 -4.88
N ARG A 155 -11.06 6.03 -5.27
CA ARG A 155 -11.37 7.43 -5.51
C ARG A 155 -12.34 7.64 -6.66
N GLY A 156 -12.20 6.84 -7.71
CA GLY A 156 -13.06 6.89 -8.89
C GLY A 156 -14.53 6.67 -8.55
N LEU A 157 -14.84 5.83 -7.56
CA LEU A 157 -16.20 5.61 -7.10
C LEU A 157 -16.90 6.91 -6.64
N PHE A 158 -16.16 7.85 -6.04
CA PHE A 158 -16.71 9.07 -5.47
C PHE A 158 -16.72 10.26 -6.44
N VAL A 159 -16.19 10.13 -7.65
CA VAL A 159 -16.15 11.20 -8.67
C VAL A 159 -17.31 11.10 -9.65
N GLN A 160 -18.00 9.96 -9.71
CA GLN A 160 -19.06 9.68 -10.69
C GLN A 160 -20.47 10.13 -10.24
N HIS A 161 -20.57 10.93 -9.15
CA HIS A 161 -21.86 11.40 -8.60
C HIS A 161 -21.94 12.90 -8.52
#